data_5f7457952d45b537d5c66c6386894561
#
_entry.id   5f7457952d45b537d5c66c6386894561
#
_cell.length_a   1.000
_cell.length_b   1.000
_cell.length_c   1.000
_cell.angle_alpha   90.00
_cell.angle_beta   90.00
_cell.angle_gamma   90.00
#
_symmetry.space_group_name_H-M   'P 1'
#
loop_
_entity.id
_entity.type
_entity.pdbx_description
1 polymer ?
#
loop_
_entity_poly.entity_id
_entity_poly.type
_entity_poly.pdbx_seq_one_letter_code
_entity_poly.pdbx_strand_id
1 'polypeptide(L)'
;MKNSIPLGFIRIFILLICLTSCGSKKQQKVALPADFKGPKELARLYGVRITPEDNIFLYNEGARWLGVRHKLGGSTKRGVDCSGFVSIVYREVYGKQLARSSADMLKYNCKKVSRAKLQEGDLVFFKTGRGGKRGVPNHVGIYLKNWALHPYQYF
;
A
#
# COMPACT_ATOMS: atom_id res chain seq x y z
N MET A 1 -17.02 -21.32 -64.59
CA MET A 1 -17.42 -22.41 -63.71
C MET A 1 -17.55 -21.82 -62.29
N LYS A 2 -18.76 -21.69 -61.82
CA LYS A 2 -19.06 -21.13 -60.46
C LYS A 2 -19.18 -22.29 -59.48
N ASN A 3 -18.25 -22.41 -58.56
CA ASN A 3 -18.35 -23.42 -57.48
C ASN A 3 -19.07 -22.74 -56.31
N SER A 4 -20.35 -23.07 -56.17
CA SER A 4 -21.16 -22.69 -55.01
C SER A 4 -20.88 -23.68 -53.86
N ILE A 5 -20.35 -23.21 -52.75
CA ILE A 5 -20.19 -23.99 -51.55
C ILE A 5 -21.56 -24.13 -50.89
N PRO A 6 -22.05 -25.35 -50.57
CA PRO A 6 -23.39 -25.51 -50.02
C PRO A 6 -23.43 -24.97 -48.60
N LEU A 7 -24.50 -24.18 -48.37
CA LEU A 7 -24.76 -23.44 -47.07
C LEU A 7 -24.86 -24.34 -45.83
N GLY A 8 -24.97 -25.69 -46.01
CA GLY A 8 -25.10 -26.65 -44.91
C GLY A 8 -23.85 -26.86 -44.06
N PHE A 9 -22.64 -26.67 -44.63
CA PHE A 9 -21.38 -26.89 -43.91
C PHE A 9 -21.00 -25.71 -43.01
N ILE A 10 -21.47 -24.52 -43.27
CA ILE A 10 -21.16 -23.32 -42.49
C ILE A 10 -21.88 -23.34 -41.11
N ARG A 11 -23.06 -23.95 -41.03
CA ARG A 11 -23.81 -24.03 -39.77
C ARG A 11 -23.23 -25.01 -38.75
N ILE A 12 -22.59 -26.09 -39.22
CA ILE A 12 -21.97 -27.08 -38.32
C ILE A 12 -20.68 -26.59 -37.74
N PHE A 13 -19.94 -25.72 -38.45
CA PHE A 13 -18.66 -25.17 -37.95
C PHE A 13 -18.83 -24.08 -36.90
N ILE A 14 -19.97 -23.37 -36.92
CA ILE A 14 -20.29 -22.31 -35.93
C ILE A 14 -20.73 -22.90 -34.59
N LEU A 15 -21.31 -24.12 -34.59
CA LEU A 15 -21.80 -24.77 -33.37
C LEU A 15 -20.67 -25.42 -32.52
N LEU A 16 -19.48 -25.63 -33.11
CA LEU A 16 -18.36 -26.28 -32.43
C LEU A 16 -17.46 -25.32 -31.68
N ILE A 17 -17.63 -23.99 -31.83
CA ILE A 17 -16.76 -22.98 -31.20
C ILE A 17 -17.30 -22.51 -29.84
N CYS A 18 -18.50 -22.92 -29.44
CA CYS A 18 -19.12 -22.43 -28.19
C CYS A 18 -18.86 -23.31 -26.94
N LEU A 19 -17.97 -24.31 -26.99
CA LEU A 19 -17.70 -25.18 -25.85
C LEU A 19 -16.29 -25.05 -25.26
N THR A 20 -15.62 -23.95 -25.49
CA THR A 20 -14.33 -23.76 -24.84
C THR A 20 -14.38 -22.63 -23.85
N SER A 21 -14.16 -23.02 -22.63
CA SER A 21 -13.61 -22.21 -21.55
C SER A 21 -14.61 -21.49 -20.64
N CYS A 22 -15.34 -22.24 -19.87
CA CYS A 22 -15.55 -21.85 -18.48
C CYS A 22 -14.36 -22.34 -17.66
N GLY A 23 -13.20 -21.75 -17.90
CA GLY A 23 -12.05 -21.89 -17.02
C GLY A 23 -12.34 -21.14 -15.74
N SER A 24 -12.81 -21.83 -14.70
CA SER A 24 -12.76 -21.33 -13.33
C SER A 24 -11.33 -20.89 -13.06
N LYS A 25 -11.08 -19.56 -13.08
CA LYS A 25 -9.85 -19.00 -12.54
C LYS A 25 -9.82 -19.43 -11.08
N LYS A 26 -9.09 -20.51 -10.76
CA LYS A 26 -8.74 -20.83 -9.38
C LYS A 26 -8.14 -19.54 -8.81
N GLN A 27 -8.87 -18.87 -7.93
CA GLN A 27 -8.31 -17.79 -7.14
C GLN A 27 -7.11 -18.39 -6.43
N GLN A 28 -5.94 -17.95 -6.84
CA GLN A 28 -4.69 -18.33 -6.20
C GLN A 28 -4.82 -17.79 -4.77
N LYS A 29 -5.04 -18.67 -3.80
CA LYS A 29 -5.02 -18.29 -2.38
C LYS A 29 -3.62 -17.79 -2.11
N VAL A 30 -3.47 -16.47 -2.05
CA VAL A 30 -2.25 -15.86 -1.57
C VAL A 30 -2.07 -16.32 -0.14
N ALA A 31 -1.03 -17.11 0.11
CA ALA A 31 -0.70 -17.55 1.46
C ALA A 31 -0.33 -16.30 2.27
N LEU A 32 -1.16 -15.96 3.25
CA LEU A 32 -0.88 -14.86 4.15
C LEU A 32 0.27 -15.27 5.09
N PRO A 33 1.19 -14.35 5.41
CA PRO A 33 2.24 -14.61 6.41
C PRO A 33 1.65 -15.09 7.74
N ALA A 34 2.39 -15.92 8.47
CA ALA A 34 1.93 -16.47 9.76
C ALA A 34 1.63 -15.40 10.82
N ASP A 35 2.25 -14.22 10.71
CA ASP A 35 2.07 -13.05 11.58
C ASP A 35 0.99 -12.08 11.09
N PHE A 36 0.22 -12.45 10.04
CA PHE A 36 -0.80 -11.61 9.46
C PHE A 36 -2.00 -11.45 10.40
N LYS A 37 -2.27 -10.23 10.81
CA LYS A 37 -3.34 -9.87 11.75
C LYS A 37 -4.64 -9.60 11.02
N GLY A 38 -5.72 -10.10 11.60
CA GLY A 38 -7.07 -9.83 11.10
C GLY A 38 -7.56 -8.42 11.44
N PRO A 39 -8.67 -7.97 10.78
CA PRO A 39 -9.20 -6.62 10.97
C PRO A 39 -9.50 -6.26 12.43
N LYS A 40 -10.02 -7.20 13.23
CA LYS A 40 -10.34 -6.97 14.65
C LYS A 40 -9.08 -6.74 15.50
N GLU A 41 -8.02 -7.48 15.23
CA GLU A 41 -6.75 -7.34 15.92
C GLU A 41 -6.06 -6.03 15.57
N LEU A 42 -6.01 -5.68 14.28
CA LEU A 42 -5.50 -4.40 13.80
C LEU A 42 -6.30 -3.22 14.37
N ALA A 43 -7.63 -3.34 14.41
CA ALA A 43 -8.49 -2.30 15.00
C ALA A 43 -8.13 -2.01 16.47
N ARG A 44 -7.84 -3.06 17.25
CA ARG A 44 -7.37 -2.90 18.65
C ARG A 44 -5.98 -2.28 18.70
N LEU A 45 -5.08 -2.72 17.82
CA LEU A 45 -3.69 -2.27 17.80
C LEU A 45 -3.56 -0.79 17.47
N TYR A 46 -4.31 -0.33 16.47
CA TYR A 46 -4.27 1.05 16.01
C TYR A 46 -5.30 1.98 16.67
N GLY A 47 -6.24 1.42 17.43
CA GLY A 47 -7.33 2.20 18.03
C GLY A 47 -8.31 2.77 16.99
N VAL A 48 -8.42 2.14 15.81
CA VAL A 48 -9.26 2.60 14.70
C VAL A 48 -10.17 1.48 14.20
N ARG A 49 -11.30 1.84 13.61
CA ARG A 49 -12.17 0.86 12.94
C ARG A 49 -11.55 0.47 11.60
N ILE A 50 -11.28 -0.82 11.40
CA ILE A 50 -10.83 -1.39 10.12
C ILE A 50 -12.05 -1.93 9.37
N THR A 51 -12.20 -1.53 8.12
CA THR A 51 -13.29 -1.92 7.23
C THR A 51 -12.75 -2.68 6.00
N PRO A 52 -13.59 -3.35 5.20
CA PRO A 52 -13.13 -4.05 3.99
C PRO A 52 -12.47 -3.16 2.93
N GLU A 53 -12.76 -1.85 2.97
CA GLU A 53 -12.20 -0.86 2.05
C GLU A 53 -10.79 -0.44 2.43
N ASP A 54 -10.37 -0.72 3.67
CA ASP A 54 -9.05 -0.34 4.16
C ASP A 54 -7.97 -1.27 3.63
N ASN A 55 -6.79 -0.72 3.40
CA ASN A 55 -5.63 -1.50 2.98
C ASN A 55 -5.03 -2.29 4.15
N ILE A 56 -5.61 -3.45 4.43
CA ILE A 56 -5.19 -4.33 5.54
C ILE A 56 -3.69 -4.70 5.48
N PHE A 57 -3.08 -4.72 4.29
CA PHE A 57 -1.65 -4.99 4.12
C PHE A 57 -0.79 -3.83 4.65
N LEU A 58 -1.26 -2.59 4.46
CA LEU A 58 -0.61 -1.40 5.02
C LEU A 58 -0.57 -1.45 6.55
N TYR A 59 -1.70 -1.76 7.18
CA TYR A 59 -1.78 -1.89 8.63
C TYR A 59 -0.91 -3.04 9.13
N ASN A 60 -0.93 -4.19 8.46
CA ASN A 60 -0.10 -5.33 8.84
C ASN A 60 1.38 -5.02 8.74
N GLU A 61 1.83 -4.41 7.64
CA GLU A 61 3.22 -4.04 7.50
C GLU A 61 3.64 -3.01 8.55
N GLY A 62 2.83 -2.00 8.81
CA GLY A 62 3.07 -1.06 9.91
C GLY A 62 3.19 -1.78 11.26
N ALA A 63 2.28 -2.71 11.55
CA ALA A 63 2.26 -3.47 12.80
C ALA A 63 3.55 -4.28 13.04
N ARG A 64 4.19 -4.77 11.99
CA ARG A 64 5.47 -5.49 12.08
C ARG A 64 6.61 -4.63 12.64
N TRP A 65 6.47 -3.31 12.58
CA TRP A 65 7.50 -2.36 13.03
C TRP A 65 7.27 -1.82 14.44
N LEU A 66 6.17 -2.22 15.08
CA LEU A 66 5.91 -1.84 16.47
C LEU A 66 7.03 -2.32 17.40
N GLY A 67 7.46 -1.44 18.28
CA GLY A 67 8.54 -1.74 19.25
C GLY A 67 9.96 -1.69 18.66
N VAL A 68 10.12 -1.46 17.35
CA VAL A 68 11.44 -1.24 16.77
C VAL A 68 11.95 0.13 17.19
N ARG A 69 13.14 0.17 17.84
CA ARG A 69 13.72 1.42 18.33
C ARG A 69 14.03 2.40 17.20
N HIS A 70 13.85 3.68 17.47
CA HIS A 70 14.31 4.73 16.57
C HIS A 70 15.85 4.75 16.49
N LYS A 71 16.37 4.79 15.26
CA LYS A 71 17.80 4.94 14.98
C LYS A 71 17.99 5.78 13.75
N LEU A 72 18.58 6.95 13.88
CA LEU A 72 18.88 7.84 12.76
C LEU A 72 19.70 7.12 11.68
N GLY A 73 19.29 7.20 10.42
CA GLY A 73 19.88 6.46 9.30
C GLY A 73 19.56 4.97 9.28
N GLY A 74 18.77 4.47 10.25
CA GLY A 74 18.40 3.05 10.34
C GLY A 74 17.34 2.64 9.32
N SER A 75 17.42 1.37 8.88
CA SER A 75 16.47 0.75 7.95
C SER A 75 16.30 -0.75 8.21
N THR A 76 16.44 -1.19 9.47
CA THR A 76 16.37 -2.61 9.85
C THR A 76 15.60 -2.79 11.15
N LYS A 77 15.25 -4.03 11.48
CA LYS A 77 14.63 -4.39 12.78
C LYS A 77 15.52 -4.07 14.00
N ARG A 78 16.82 -3.84 13.82
CA ARG A 78 17.73 -3.39 14.90
C ARG A 78 17.63 -1.89 15.17
N GLY A 79 16.91 -1.15 14.33
CA GLY A 79 16.63 0.27 14.44
C GLY A 79 16.26 0.89 13.10
N VAL A 80 15.28 1.78 13.12
CA VAL A 80 14.72 2.41 11.92
C VAL A 80 14.47 3.90 12.19
N ASP A 81 14.71 4.76 11.20
CA ASP A 81 14.23 6.14 11.24
C ASP A 81 12.91 6.31 10.47
N CYS A 82 12.30 7.48 10.55
CA CYS A 82 11.00 7.75 9.93
C CYS A 82 11.00 7.48 8.42
N SER A 83 11.99 7.96 7.70
CA SER A 83 12.07 7.76 6.25
C SER A 83 12.46 6.34 5.86
N GLY A 84 13.28 5.66 6.66
CA GLY A 84 13.59 4.25 6.50
C GLY A 84 12.36 3.36 6.66
N PHE A 85 11.57 3.60 7.71
CA PHE A 85 10.29 2.93 7.93
C PHE A 85 9.34 3.12 6.74
N VAL A 86 9.11 4.38 6.35
CA VAL A 86 8.21 4.72 5.23
C VAL A 86 8.66 4.06 3.92
N SER A 87 9.97 4.10 3.61
CA SER A 87 10.51 3.46 2.40
C SER A 87 10.27 1.96 2.37
N ILE A 88 10.43 1.29 3.52
CA ILE A 88 10.21 -0.16 3.61
C ILE A 88 8.73 -0.48 3.43
N VAL A 89 7.85 0.19 4.16
CA VAL A 89 6.40 -0.03 4.04
C VAL A 89 5.93 0.19 2.60
N TYR A 90 6.39 1.24 1.94
CA TYR A 90 6.00 1.51 0.55
C TYR A 90 6.52 0.46 -0.43
N ARG A 91 7.72 -0.06 -0.22
CA ARG A 91 8.25 -1.15 -1.02
C ARG A 91 7.44 -2.43 -0.85
N GLU A 92 7.16 -2.82 0.38
CA GLU A 92 6.47 -4.08 0.69
C GLU A 92 4.97 -4.04 0.32
N VAL A 93 4.29 -2.91 0.52
CA VAL A 93 2.84 -2.80 0.30
C VAL A 93 2.51 -2.40 -1.14
N TYR A 94 3.27 -1.46 -1.71
CA TYR A 94 2.95 -0.86 -3.00
C TYR A 94 3.96 -1.19 -4.11
N GLY A 95 5.04 -1.92 -3.80
CA GLY A 95 6.12 -2.19 -4.76
C GLY A 95 6.87 -0.93 -5.21
N LYS A 96 6.78 0.18 -4.45
CA LYS A 96 7.34 1.48 -4.82
C LYS A 96 8.60 1.77 -4.03
N GLN A 97 9.64 2.20 -4.75
CA GLN A 97 10.87 2.71 -4.14
C GLN A 97 10.77 4.22 -3.91
N LEU A 98 11.06 4.65 -2.70
CA LEU A 98 11.12 6.06 -2.32
C LEU A 98 12.56 6.49 -2.06
N ALA A 99 12.81 7.81 -2.17
CA ALA A 99 14.08 8.40 -1.78
C ALA A 99 14.37 8.17 -0.28
N ARG A 100 15.65 8.22 0.11
CA ARG A 100 16.05 7.83 1.47
C ARG A 100 15.70 8.88 2.53
N SER A 101 15.70 10.16 2.19
CA SER A 101 15.41 11.23 3.15
C SER A 101 13.98 11.76 3.02
N SER A 102 13.40 12.28 4.12
CA SER A 102 12.06 12.92 4.07
C SER A 102 12.03 14.12 3.12
N ALA A 103 13.11 14.88 3.03
CA ALA A 103 13.20 16.01 2.11
C ALA A 103 13.19 15.57 0.65
N ASP A 104 13.94 14.52 0.30
CA ASP A 104 14.00 13.99 -1.05
C ASP A 104 12.72 13.26 -1.44
N MET A 105 12.08 12.56 -0.49
CA MET A 105 10.75 11.98 -0.70
C MET A 105 9.74 13.05 -1.11
N LEU A 106 9.68 14.16 -0.37
CA LEU A 106 8.80 15.27 -0.70
C LEU A 106 9.09 15.84 -2.08
N LYS A 107 10.38 15.99 -2.41
CA LYS A 107 10.82 16.63 -3.67
C LYS A 107 10.60 15.74 -4.89
N TYR A 108 10.88 14.44 -4.79
CA TYR A 108 10.98 13.56 -5.96
C TYR A 108 9.85 12.53 -6.07
N ASN A 109 9.22 12.15 -4.95
CA ASN A 109 8.24 11.08 -4.94
C ASN A 109 6.80 11.53 -4.70
N CYS A 110 6.56 12.78 -4.30
CA CYS A 110 5.24 13.24 -3.87
C CYS A 110 4.68 14.35 -4.74
N LYS A 111 3.35 14.34 -4.91
CA LYS A 111 2.57 15.49 -5.36
C LYS A 111 1.79 16.03 -4.18
N LYS A 112 1.78 17.35 -4.02
CA LYS A 112 1.03 18.02 -2.95
C LYS A 112 -0.47 17.85 -3.16
N VAL A 113 -1.16 17.38 -2.15
CA VAL A 113 -2.63 17.31 -2.09
C VAL A 113 -3.14 18.23 -0.97
N SER A 114 -4.40 18.67 -1.07
CA SER A 114 -5.03 19.40 0.03
C SER A 114 -5.38 18.45 1.16
N ARG A 115 -5.44 18.97 2.39
CA ARG A 115 -5.81 18.18 3.58
C ARG A 115 -7.14 17.45 3.44
N ALA A 116 -8.11 18.07 2.75
CA ALA A 116 -9.43 17.47 2.50
C ALA A 116 -9.41 16.30 1.50
N LYS A 117 -8.31 16.14 0.76
CA LYS A 117 -8.13 15.06 -0.22
C LYS A 117 -7.14 13.99 0.23
N LEU A 118 -6.69 14.05 1.49
CA LEU A 118 -5.82 13.02 2.04
C LEU A 118 -6.50 11.66 2.01
N GLN A 119 -5.77 10.68 1.51
CA GLN A 119 -6.20 9.28 1.42
C GLN A 119 -5.26 8.40 2.24
N GLU A 120 -5.76 7.25 2.63
CA GLU A 120 -4.96 6.22 3.28
C GLU A 120 -3.74 5.86 2.44
N GLY A 121 -2.58 5.78 3.07
CA GLY A 121 -1.31 5.58 2.41
C GLY A 121 -0.59 6.85 2.01
N ASP A 122 -1.22 8.02 1.99
CA ASP A 122 -0.53 9.27 1.67
C ASP A 122 0.58 9.59 2.67
N LEU A 123 1.65 10.24 2.17
CA LEU A 123 2.74 10.69 3.01
C LEU A 123 2.45 12.05 3.62
N VAL A 124 2.65 12.14 4.92
CA VAL A 124 2.55 13.40 5.67
C VAL A 124 3.94 13.82 6.16
N PHE A 125 4.28 15.08 5.92
CA PHE A 125 5.60 15.62 6.21
C PHE A 125 5.53 16.68 7.28
N PHE A 126 6.46 16.62 8.22
CA PHE A 126 6.53 17.54 9.35
C PHE A 126 7.90 18.17 9.45
N LYS A 127 7.93 19.37 10.02
CA LYS A 127 9.13 19.99 10.53
C LYS A 127 9.06 19.98 12.04
N THR A 128 9.83 19.11 12.66
CA THR A 128 9.92 18.97 14.12
C THR A 128 11.13 19.71 14.66
N GLY A 129 10.97 20.32 15.84
CA GLY A 129 12.08 21.00 16.54
C GLY A 129 12.53 22.33 15.93
N ARG A 130 13.58 22.91 16.57
CA ARG A 130 14.17 24.20 16.22
C ARG A 130 15.45 24.00 15.40
N GLY A 131 15.46 23.55 14.26
CA GLY A 131 16.67 23.33 13.47
C GLY A 131 16.35 23.04 12.00
N GLY A 132 17.38 23.10 11.16
CA GLY A 132 17.28 22.83 9.73
C GLY A 132 16.74 24.01 8.92
N LYS A 133 16.81 23.87 7.59
CA LYS A 133 16.37 24.89 6.62
C LYS A 133 14.87 25.12 6.70
N ARG A 134 14.44 26.38 6.62
CA ARG A 134 13.01 26.75 6.62
C ARG A 134 12.30 26.06 5.44
N GLY A 135 11.14 25.42 5.70
CA GLY A 135 10.35 24.75 4.67
C GLY A 135 10.84 23.34 4.27
N VAL A 136 11.96 22.86 4.81
CA VAL A 136 12.45 21.50 4.55
C VAL A 136 11.97 20.58 5.67
N PRO A 137 11.22 19.49 5.36
CA PRO A 137 10.76 18.54 6.37
C PRO A 137 11.95 17.71 6.88
N ASN A 138 11.88 17.38 8.17
CA ASN A 138 12.82 16.48 8.83
C ASN A 138 12.13 15.23 9.42
N HIS A 139 10.83 15.09 9.21
CA HIS A 139 10.06 13.94 9.62
C HIS A 139 8.99 13.60 8.59
N VAL A 140 8.66 12.31 8.46
CA VAL A 140 7.65 11.78 7.54
C VAL A 140 6.88 10.65 8.21
N GLY A 141 5.58 10.58 7.92
CA GLY A 141 4.71 9.49 8.33
C GLY A 141 3.78 9.07 7.21
N ILE A 142 3.02 8.00 7.43
CA ILE A 142 1.98 7.51 6.53
C ILE A 142 0.63 7.83 7.14
N TYR A 143 -0.25 8.45 6.36
CA TYR A 143 -1.62 8.70 6.77
C TYR A 143 -2.44 7.41 6.67
N LEU A 144 -3.07 6.99 7.75
CA LEU A 144 -3.89 5.77 7.78
C LEU A 144 -5.38 6.07 7.67
N LYS A 145 -5.92 6.92 8.57
CA LYS A 145 -7.33 7.32 8.54
C LYS A 145 -7.52 8.71 9.15
N ASN A 146 -8.68 9.28 8.85
CA ASN A 146 -9.12 10.56 9.44
C ASN A 146 -9.54 10.35 10.90
N TRP A 147 -8.59 9.94 11.72
CA TRP A 147 -8.73 9.96 13.17
C TRP A 147 -8.08 11.23 13.69
N ALA A 148 -8.74 11.90 14.59
CA ALA A 148 -8.13 13.03 15.28
C ALA A 148 -6.74 12.56 15.71
N LEU A 149 -5.71 13.14 15.12
CA LEU A 149 -4.32 12.84 15.39
C LEU A 149 -4.12 12.85 16.90
N HIS A 150 -4.11 11.67 17.51
CA HIS A 150 -3.69 11.55 18.90
C HIS A 150 -2.20 11.90 18.89
N PRO A 151 -1.78 13.00 19.56
CA PRO A 151 -0.43 13.55 19.41
C PRO A 151 0.68 12.65 19.97
N TYR A 152 0.36 11.46 20.45
CA TYR A 152 1.27 10.57 21.17
C TYR A 152 1.42 9.17 20.60
N GLN A 153 0.92 8.89 19.39
CA GLN A 153 1.20 7.63 18.70
C GLN A 153 2.15 7.85 17.53
N TYR A 154 3.33 8.38 17.82
CA TYR A 154 4.44 8.40 16.88
C TYR A 154 5.39 7.27 17.24
N PHE A 155 5.65 6.44 16.25
CA PHE A 155 6.71 5.45 16.28
C PHE A 155 8.07 6.13 16.36
#